data_9d549ef0023aeed106826861cd10ae69
#
_entry.id   9d549ef0023aeed106826861cd10ae69
#
_cell.length_a   1.000
_cell.length_b   1.000
_cell.length_c   1.000
_cell.angle_alpha   90.00
_cell.angle_beta   90.00
_cell.angle_gamma   90.00
#
_symmetry.space_group_name_H-M   'P 1'
#
loop_
_entity.id
_entity.type
_entity.pdbx_description
1 polymer ?
#
loop_
_entity_poly.entity_id
_entity_poly.type
_entity_poly.pdbx_seq_one_letter_code
_entity_poly.pdbx_strand_id
1 'polypeptide(L)'
;TAVQVSDTLPAGFRYIENTARLADGTAIAEPVGAPGPTLTFSLGNIAAGAEITFTYRVRIGVGAMEGDGTNRATACTTANKILCSNEGRAKVVVQGGVFTDKACLMGTAFADLNDNAVKDENETGVPGVRLYMEDGTYFITDTTGKYSYCGIEPRTHVLKVDKTSLPRGSQLIETSNRNMGDANSLFLDVKNGELHRGDIAIKPLSEQFMKDVERRIKG
;
A
#
# COMPACT_ATOMS: atom_id res chain seq x y z
N THR A 1 4.37 9.95 -45.69
CA THR A 1 4.38 11.10 -44.76
C THR A 1 4.95 10.68 -43.42
N ALA A 2 5.83 11.49 -42.86
CA ALA A 2 6.40 11.20 -41.56
C ALA A 2 5.31 11.23 -40.45
N VAL A 3 5.37 10.27 -39.57
CA VAL A 3 4.39 10.07 -38.48
C VAL A 3 5.08 10.07 -37.13
N GLN A 4 4.45 10.72 -36.18
CA GLN A 4 4.82 10.66 -34.78
C GLN A 4 3.67 10.07 -33.96
N VAL A 5 4.01 9.26 -32.96
CA VAL A 5 3.05 8.71 -31.99
C VAL A 5 3.31 9.35 -30.63
N SER A 6 2.31 10.05 -30.12
CA SER A 6 2.28 10.54 -28.75
C SER A 6 1.58 9.50 -27.89
N ASP A 7 2.26 8.98 -26.88
CA ASP A 7 1.78 7.94 -25.99
C ASP A 7 1.85 8.42 -24.55
N THR A 8 0.73 8.40 -23.83
CA THR A 8 0.63 8.83 -22.44
C THR A 8 0.48 7.61 -21.55
N LEU A 9 1.54 7.32 -20.81
CA LEU A 9 1.61 6.22 -19.85
C LEU A 9 0.68 6.46 -18.65
N PRO A 10 0.08 5.40 -18.09
CA PRO A 10 -0.66 5.49 -16.85
C PRO A 10 0.21 5.94 -15.67
N ALA A 11 -0.42 6.43 -14.60
CA ALA A 11 0.29 6.79 -13.38
C ALA A 11 1.17 5.64 -12.87
N GLY A 12 2.37 5.93 -12.40
CA GLY A 12 3.33 4.95 -11.90
C GLY A 12 4.04 4.10 -12.95
N PHE A 13 3.74 4.28 -14.25
CA PHE A 13 4.46 3.61 -15.34
C PHE A 13 5.59 4.49 -15.85
N ARG A 14 6.75 3.88 -16.15
CA ARG A 14 7.95 4.55 -16.66
C ARG A 14 8.55 3.77 -17.82
N TYR A 15 8.86 4.45 -18.90
CA TYR A 15 9.58 3.88 -20.04
C TYR A 15 10.97 3.39 -19.61
N ILE A 16 11.40 2.26 -20.17
CA ILE A 16 12.76 1.72 -20.02
C ILE A 16 13.55 2.05 -21.27
N GLU A 17 14.61 2.81 -21.11
CA GLU A 17 15.49 3.26 -22.19
C GLU A 17 16.03 2.09 -23.02
N ASN A 18 16.26 2.34 -24.31
CA ASN A 18 16.81 1.39 -25.28
C ASN A 18 15.96 0.13 -25.49
N THR A 19 14.63 0.19 -25.23
CA THR A 19 13.74 -0.95 -25.38
C THR A 19 12.78 -0.85 -26.58
N ALA A 20 12.67 0.32 -27.23
CA ALA A 20 11.77 0.50 -28.36
C ALA A 20 12.29 -0.22 -29.61
N ARG A 21 11.46 -1.09 -30.21
CA ARG A 21 11.79 -1.92 -31.36
C ARG A 21 10.61 -2.03 -32.33
N LEU A 22 10.91 -2.03 -33.62
CA LEU A 22 9.96 -2.48 -34.67
C LEU A 22 9.71 -3.99 -34.55
N ALA A 23 8.68 -4.47 -35.26
CA ALA A 23 8.33 -5.89 -35.25
C ALA A 23 9.46 -6.81 -35.77
N ASP A 24 10.35 -6.29 -36.62
CA ASP A 24 11.53 -7.01 -37.13
C ASP A 24 12.74 -6.95 -36.16
N GLY A 25 12.60 -6.32 -34.97
CA GLY A 25 13.64 -6.15 -33.99
C GLY A 25 14.52 -4.91 -34.18
N THR A 26 14.33 -4.15 -35.27
CA THR A 26 15.09 -2.90 -35.52
C THR A 26 14.84 -1.88 -34.38
N ALA A 27 15.90 -1.29 -33.86
CA ALA A 27 15.80 -0.27 -32.82
C ALA A 27 15.15 1.02 -33.34
N ILE A 28 14.25 1.58 -32.57
CA ILE A 28 13.68 2.91 -32.77
C ILE A 28 14.45 3.91 -31.91
N ALA A 29 14.62 5.15 -32.40
CA ALA A 29 15.19 6.21 -31.62
C ALA A 29 14.41 6.44 -30.31
N GLU A 30 15.13 6.84 -29.27
CA GLU A 30 14.53 7.13 -27.96
C GLU A 30 13.40 8.17 -28.09
N PRO A 31 12.26 7.94 -27.44
CA PRO A 31 11.16 8.88 -27.50
C PRO A 31 11.49 10.17 -26.76
N VAL A 32 11.04 11.27 -27.30
CA VAL A 32 11.06 12.55 -26.57
C VAL A 32 10.11 12.45 -25.40
N GLY A 33 10.54 12.93 -24.23
CA GLY A 33 9.77 12.88 -22.97
C GLY A 33 10.04 11.65 -22.09
N ALA A 34 10.96 10.73 -22.52
CA ALA A 34 11.38 9.63 -21.64
C ALA A 34 11.92 10.14 -20.29
N PRO A 35 11.62 9.45 -19.19
CA PRO A 35 10.90 8.19 -19.05
C PRO A 35 9.36 8.32 -18.95
N GLY A 36 8.78 9.42 -19.31
CA GLY A 36 7.34 9.66 -19.29
C GLY A 36 6.88 10.73 -18.26
N PRO A 37 5.57 10.95 -18.12
CA PRO A 37 4.45 10.12 -18.59
C PRO A 37 4.14 10.18 -20.11
N THR A 38 4.44 11.28 -20.80
CA THR A 38 4.16 11.39 -22.24
C THR A 38 5.41 11.14 -23.06
N LEU A 39 5.33 10.20 -23.98
CA LEU A 39 6.39 9.76 -24.87
C LEU A 39 6.03 10.12 -26.32
N THR A 40 6.96 10.70 -27.07
CA THR A 40 6.77 10.96 -28.50
C THR A 40 7.76 10.14 -29.33
N PHE A 41 7.26 9.14 -30.05
CA PHE A 41 8.03 8.29 -30.95
C PHE A 41 7.98 8.83 -32.36
N SER A 42 9.13 8.95 -33.03
CA SER A 42 9.23 9.32 -34.45
C SER A 42 9.39 8.05 -35.31
N LEU A 43 8.37 7.72 -36.08
CA LEU A 43 8.34 6.47 -36.88
C LEU A 43 8.80 6.66 -38.33
N GLY A 44 9.16 7.88 -38.74
CA GLY A 44 9.54 8.17 -40.11
C GLY A 44 8.36 8.15 -41.06
N ASN A 45 8.65 7.93 -42.34
CA ASN A 45 7.63 7.92 -43.37
C ASN A 45 6.88 6.58 -43.47
N ILE A 46 5.56 6.66 -43.36
CA ILE A 46 4.67 5.51 -43.58
C ILE A 46 3.97 5.70 -44.94
N ALA A 47 4.05 4.67 -45.82
CA ALA A 47 3.37 4.66 -47.09
C ALA A 47 1.85 4.54 -46.89
N ALA A 48 1.09 4.98 -47.89
CA ALA A 48 -0.36 4.82 -47.89
C ALA A 48 -0.75 3.32 -47.85
N GLY A 49 -1.59 2.95 -46.89
CA GLY A 49 -2.01 1.56 -46.68
C GLY A 49 -0.99 0.65 -45.99
N ALA A 50 0.18 1.18 -45.59
CA ALA A 50 1.16 0.42 -44.84
C ALA A 50 0.85 0.51 -43.32
N GLU A 51 1.27 -0.53 -42.60
CA GLU A 51 1.17 -0.66 -41.15
C GLU A 51 2.56 -0.74 -40.53
N ILE A 52 2.75 -0.11 -39.39
CA ILE A 52 3.95 -0.23 -38.56
C ILE A 52 3.54 -0.68 -37.18
N THR A 53 4.14 -1.78 -36.74
CA THR A 53 4.03 -2.28 -35.37
C THR A 53 5.35 -2.09 -34.62
N PHE A 54 5.31 -1.51 -33.43
CA PHE A 54 6.47 -1.40 -32.57
C PHE A 54 6.11 -1.71 -31.13
N THR A 55 7.10 -2.11 -30.36
CA THR A 55 6.98 -2.42 -28.94
C THR A 55 8.05 -1.70 -28.13
N TYR A 56 7.77 -1.47 -26.89
CA TYR A 56 8.73 -0.97 -25.90
C TYR A 56 8.40 -1.53 -24.52
N ARG A 57 9.32 -1.40 -23.58
CA ARG A 57 9.12 -1.87 -22.20
C ARG A 57 8.84 -0.72 -21.26
N VAL A 58 8.00 -0.99 -20.27
CA VAL A 58 7.73 -0.07 -19.17
C VAL A 58 7.99 -0.75 -17.84
N ARG A 59 8.45 0.02 -16.87
CA ARG A 59 8.52 -0.40 -15.47
C ARG A 59 7.26 0.07 -14.79
N ILE A 60 6.62 -0.83 -14.04
CA ILE A 60 5.50 -0.51 -13.15
C ILE A 60 6.09 -0.25 -11.77
N GLY A 61 5.85 0.93 -11.22
CA GLY A 61 6.41 1.38 -9.95
C GLY A 61 5.33 1.84 -8.97
N VAL A 62 5.80 2.51 -7.93
CA VAL A 62 4.96 3.12 -6.89
C VAL A 62 3.96 4.09 -7.53
N GLY A 63 2.71 4.08 -7.04
CA GLY A 63 1.62 4.92 -7.58
C GLY A 63 0.89 4.31 -8.77
N ALA A 64 1.31 3.15 -9.32
CA ALA A 64 0.62 2.52 -10.43
C ALA A 64 -0.79 2.03 -10.08
N MET A 65 -1.07 1.79 -8.81
CA MET A 65 -2.39 1.41 -8.32
C MET A 65 -3.33 2.60 -8.08
N GLU A 66 -2.79 3.82 -8.05
CA GLU A 66 -3.56 5.05 -7.82
C GLU A 66 -4.25 5.57 -9.09
N GLY A 67 -3.80 5.11 -10.27
CA GLY A 67 -4.33 5.47 -11.57
C GLY A 67 -5.38 4.50 -12.10
N ASP A 68 -6.02 4.89 -13.21
CA ASP A 68 -6.99 4.04 -13.92
C ASP A 68 -6.33 2.90 -14.73
N GLY A 69 -4.99 2.87 -14.81
CA GLY A 69 -4.20 1.91 -15.57
C GLY A 69 -4.35 2.05 -17.09
N THR A 70 -4.93 3.15 -17.60
CA THR A 70 -5.22 3.33 -19.01
C THR A 70 -4.09 4.06 -19.71
N ASN A 71 -3.46 3.38 -20.67
CA ASN A 71 -2.54 3.96 -21.65
C ASN A 71 -3.33 4.60 -22.79
N ARG A 72 -2.88 5.77 -23.28
CA ARG A 72 -3.53 6.52 -24.37
C ARG A 72 -2.51 6.92 -25.41
N ALA A 73 -2.79 6.61 -26.68
CA ALA A 73 -1.90 6.93 -27.78
C ALA A 73 -2.65 7.58 -28.96
N THR A 74 -1.97 8.53 -29.60
CA THR A 74 -2.46 9.20 -30.82
C THR A 74 -1.32 9.32 -31.81
N ALA A 75 -1.58 8.97 -33.07
CA ALA A 75 -0.64 9.12 -34.17
C ALA A 75 -0.96 10.37 -34.99
N CYS A 76 0.04 11.22 -35.24
CA CYS A 76 -0.12 12.43 -36.04
C CYS A 76 0.92 12.50 -37.15
N THR A 77 0.53 13.08 -38.30
CA THR A 77 1.51 13.42 -39.37
C THR A 77 2.29 14.68 -38.96
N THR A 78 3.54 14.76 -39.41
CA THR A 78 4.42 15.95 -39.19
C THR A 78 4.51 16.88 -40.37
N ALA A 79 3.64 16.71 -41.38
CA ALA A 79 3.59 17.54 -42.58
C ALA A 79 2.93 18.91 -42.35
N ASN A 80 2.94 19.78 -43.37
CA ASN A 80 2.33 21.13 -43.33
C ASN A 80 0.85 21.14 -42.87
N LYS A 81 0.14 20.04 -43.10
CA LYS A 81 -1.19 19.80 -42.57
C LYS A 81 -1.09 18.63 -41.59
N ILE A 82 -1.22 18.91 -40.30
CA ILE A 82 -1.24 17.91 -39.25
C ILE A 82 -2.58 17.16 -39.32
N LEU A 83 -2.52 15.85 -39.53
CA LEU A 83 -3.66 14.95 -39.47
C LEU A 83 -3.37 13.96 -38.32
N CYS A 84 -4.29 13.84 -37.38
CA CYS A 84 -4.15 12.92 -36.27
C CYS A 84 -5.21 11.80 -36.35
N SER A 85 -4.87 10.64 -35.85
CA SER A 85 -5.81 9.54 -35.59
C SER A 85 -6.78 9.88 -34.47
N ASN A 86 -7.80 9.06 -34.31
CA ASN A 86 -8.49 8.94 -33.03
C ASN A 86 -7.52 8.43 -31.95
N GLU A 87 -7.87 8.65 -30.69
CA GLU A 87 -7.10 8.14 -29.55
C GLU A 87 -7.30 6.62 -29.40
N GLY A 88 -6.21 5.88 -29.43
CA GLY A 88 -6.18 4.48 -29.02
C GLY A 88 -6.03 4.36 -27.50
N ARG A 89 -6.71 3.40 -26.89
CA ARG A 89 -6.66 3.15 -25.44
C ARG A 89 -6.42 1.69 -25.13
N ALA A 90 -5.58 1.43 -24.13
CA ALA A 90 -5.36 0.08 -23.59
C ALA A 90 -5.29 0.16 -22.07
N LYS A 91 -5.99 -0.73 -21.38
CA LYS A 91 -6.03 -0.75 -19.91
C LYS A 91 -5.22 -1.92 -19.36
N VAL A 92 -4.31 -1.63 -18.44
CA VAL A 92 -3.57 -2.60 -17.63
C VAL A 92 -4.11 -2.57 -16.22
N VAL A 93 -4.57 -3.71 -15.73
CA VAL A 93 -4.98 -3.86 -14.32
C VAL A 93 -3.74 -4.21 -13.51
N VAL A 94 -3.31 -3.28 -12.66
CA VAL A 94 -2.19 -3.49 -11.75
C VAL A 94 -2.74 -4.12 -10.47
N GLN A 95 -2.28 -5.33 -10.17
CA GLN A 95 -2.57 -5.99 -8.91
C GLN A 95 -1.42 -5.75 -7.95
N GLY A 96 -1.74 -5.41 -6.70
CA GLY A 96 -0.73 -5.28 -5.65
C GLY A 96 0.00 -6.61 -5.45
N GLY A 97 1.33 -6.55 -5.46
CA GLY A 97 2.19 -7.68 -5.13
C GLY A 97 2.44 -7.77 -3.63
N VAL A 98 3.43 -8.57 -3.25
CA VAL A 98 3.91 -8.70 -1.86
C VAL A 98 4.40 -7.36 -1.30
N PHE A 99 4.87 -6.47 -2.17
CA PHE A 99 5.25 -5.09 -1.83
C PHE A 99 4.17 -4.15 -2.34
N THR A 100 3.22 -3.80 -1.48
CA THR A 100 2.20 -2.77 -1.74
C THR A 100 2.59 -1.48 -1.04
N ASP A 101 2.04 -0.34 -1.49
CA ASP A 101 2.17 0.92 -0.75
C ASP A 101 1.39 0.89 0.57
N LYS A 102 0.45 -0.05 0.68
CA LYS A 102 -0.31 -0.30 1.89
C LYS A 102 0.57 -0.97 2.95
N ALA A 103 0.37 -0.57 4.18
CA ALA A 103 1.05 -1.15 5.32
C ALA A 103 0.22 -2.23 6.01
N CYS A 104 0.88 -2.97 6.88
CA CYS A 104 0.25 -3.88 7.83
C CYS A 104 0.52 -3.40 9.26
N LEU A 105 -0.50 -3.45 10.09
CA LEU A 105 -0.39 -3.29 11.53
C LEU A 105 -0.43 -4.67 12.19
N MET A 106 0.45 -4.89 13.15
CA MET A 106 0.44 -6.07 14.00
C MET A 106 0.81 -5.71 15.43
N GLY A 107 0.38 -6.52 16.37
CA GLY A 107 0.72 -6.31 17.77
C GLY A 107 0.16 -7.39 18.68
N THR A 108 0.43 -7.23 19.96
CA THR A 108 -0.03 -8.13 21.02
C THR A 108 -0.61 -7.31 22.16
N ALA A 109 -1.80 -7.64 22.60
CA ALA A 109 -2.29 -7.22 23.91
C ALA A 109 -1.78 -8.24 24.93
N PHE A 110 -1.11 -7.79 25.98
CA PHE A 110 -0.46 -8.67 26.94
C PHE A 110 -0.62 -8.20 28.39
N ALA A 111 -0.52 -9.13 29.31
CA ALA A 111 -0.50 -8.83 30.75
C ALA A 111 0.90 -8.39 31.15
N ASP A 112 1.07 -7.09 31.35
CA ASP A 112 2.33 -6.50 31.82
C ASP A 112 2.44 -6.69 33.34
N LEU A 113 3.34 -7.58 33.75
CA LEU A 113 3.51 -7.99 35.15
C LEU A 113 4.56 -7.17 35.92
N ASN A 114 5.40 -6.44 35.19
CA ASN A 114 6.53 -5.71 35.72
C ASN A 114 6.48 -4.19 35.45
N ASP A 115 5.40 -3.72 34.84
CA ASP A 115 5.15 -2.30 34.49
C ASP A 115 6.21 -1.68 33.56
N ASN A 116 6.83 -2.47 32.65
CA ASN A 116 7.84 -1.98 31.73
C ASN A 116 7.29 -1.60 30.35
N ALA A 117 6.01 -1.86 30.10
CA ALA A 117 5.32 -1.65 28.80
C ALA A 117 5.91 -2.41 27.62
N VAL A 118 6.71 -3.44 27.87
CA VAL A 118 7.35 -4.30 26.85
C VAL A 118 6.94 -5.74 27.11
N LYS A 119 6.49 -6.43 26.06
CA LYS A 119 6.11 -7.84 26.19
C LYS A 119 7.32 -8.75 26.44
N ASP A 120 7.42 -9.30 27.62
CA ASP A 120 8.42 -10.28 28.03
C ASP A 120 7.98 -11.73 27.74
N GLU A 121 8.93 -12.69 27.76
CA GLU A 121 8.65 -14.09 27.47
C GLU A 121 7.70 -14.76 28.47
N ASN A 122 7.76 -14.37 29.73
CA ASN A 122 6.94 -14.87 30.82
C ASN A 122 5.55 -14.20 30.90
N GLU A 123 5.26 -13.26 30.05
CA GLU A 123 3.99 -12.53 30.04
C GLU A 123 3.00 -13.15 29.04
N THR A 124 1.75 -13.25 29.49
CA THR A 124 0.68 -13.91 28.76
C THR A 124 -0.05 -12.90 27.88
N GLY A 125 -0.33 -13.28 26.63
CA GLY A 125 -1.22 -12.52 25.77
C GLY A 125 -2.67 -12.51 26.29
N VAL A 126 -3.39 -11.42 26.02
CA VAL A 126 -4.78 -11.23 26.48
C VAL A 126 -5.73 -11.37 25.29
N PRO A 127 -6.52 -12.47 25.23
CA PRO A 127 -7.49 -12.70 24.17
C PRO A 127 -8.71 -11.79 24.28
N GLY A 128 -9.37 -11.57 23.12
CA GLY A 128 -10.67 -10.92 23.05
C GLY A 128 -10.66 -9.43 23.35
N VAL A 129 -9.49 -8.79 23.27
CA VAL A 129 -9.38 -7.32 23.34
C VAL A 129 -9.78 -6.73 22.00
N ARG A 130 -10.77 -5.84 22.00
CA ARG A 130 -11.24 -5.16 20.81
C ARG A 130 -10.52 -3.84 20.59
N LEU A 131 -10.08 -3.61 19.37
CA LEU A 131 -9.32 -2.44 18.93
C LEU A 131 -10.05 -1.76 17.77
N TYR A 132 -10.14 -0.44 17.77
CA TYR A 132 -10.76 0.36 16.73
C TYR A 132 -9.75 1.29 16.06
N MET A 133 -9.84 1.38 14.74
CA MET A 133 -9.21 2.44 13.96
C MET A 133 -10.13 3.66 13.87
N GLU A 134 -9.59 4.80 13.49
CA GLU A 134 -10.34 6.06 13.34
C GLU A 134 -11.45 6.02 12.26
N ASP A 135 -11.36 5.09 11.30
CA ASP A 135 -12.35 4.89 10.24
C ASP A 135 -13.50 3.95 10.64
N GLY A 136 -13.47 3.45 11.90
CA GLY A 136 -14.45 2.49 12.42
C GLY A 136 -14.13 1.03 12.16
N THR A 137 -13.05 0.74 11.44
CA THR A 137 -12.54 -0.64 11.32
C THR A 137 -12.15 -1.16 12.71
N TYR A 138 -12.51 -2.40 13.00
CA TYR A 138 -12.14 -3.02 14.26
C TYR A 138 -11.59 -4.44 14.08
N PHE A 139 -10.80 -4.87 15.01
CA PHE A 139 -10.28 -6.23 15.12
C PHE A 139 -10.19 -6.66 16.58
N ILE A 140 -10.10 -7.96 16.80
CA ILE A 140 -10.10 -8.56 18.14
C ILE A 140 -8.85 -9.44 18.25
N THR A 141 -8.18 -9.38 19.40
CA THR A 141 -7.02 -10.23 19.64
C THR A 141 -7.39 -11.71 19.71
N ASP A 142 -6.54 -12.55 19.13
CA ASP A 142 -6.69 -14.01 19.10
C ASP A 142 -6.43 -14.67 20.48
N THR A 143 -6.47 -15.99 20.54
CA THR A 143 -6.22 -16.77 21.76
C THR A 143 -4.85 -16.59 22.38
N THR A 144 -3.89 -16.04 21.63
CA THR A 144 -2.54 -15.69 22.09
C THR A 144 -2.36 -14.19 22.34
N GLY A 145 -3.45 -13.42 22.27
CA GLY A 145 -3.44 -11.96 22.44
C GLY A 145 -2.95 -11.19 21.24
N LYS A 146 -2.68 -11.84 20.08
CA LYS A 146 -2.15 -11.20 18.89
C LYS A 146 -3.25 -10.67 17.98
N TYR A 147 -2.92 -9.65 17.21
CA TYR A 147 -3.76 -9.12 16.15
C TYR A 147 -2.91 -8.69 14.96
N SER A 148 -3.51 -8.68 13.77
CA SER A 148 -2.91 -8.14 12.57
C SER A 148 -3.99 -7.62 11.63
N TYR A 149 -3.67 -6.54 10.91
CA TYR A 149 -4.54 -5.95 9.91
C TYR A 149 -3.70 -5.33 8.79
N CYS A 150 -3.98 -5.68 7.54
CA CYS A 150 -3.24 -5.20 6.37
C CYS A 150 -4.15 -4.36 5.44
N GLY A 151 -3.54 -3.60 4.54
CA GLY A 151 -4.25 -2.71 3.64
C GLY A 151 -4.40 -1.29 4.18
N ILE A 152 -3.60 -0.90 5.18
CA ILE A 152 -3.64 0.41 5.83
C ILE A 152 -2.92 1.43 4.96
N GLU A 153 -3.50 2.63 4.82
CA GLU A 153 -2.86 3.76 4.13
C GLU A 153 -1.60 4.23 4.88
N PRO A 154 -0.54 4.63 4.17
CA PRO A 154 0.68 5.14 4.79
C PRO A 154 0.49 6.59 5.29
N ARG A 155 -0.07 6.72 6.48
CA ARG A 155 -0.29 7.98 7.18
C ARG A 155 -0.37 7.76 8.68
N THR A 156 -0.57 8.81 9.45
CA THR A 156 -0.84 8.68 10.88
C THR A 156 -2.24 8.11 11.09
N HIS A 157 -2.31 7.04 11.88
CA HIS A 157 -3.55 6.39 12.32
C HIS A 157 -3.68 6.47 13.83
N VAL A 158 -4.90 6.33 14.30
CA VAL A 158 -5.21 6.21 15.73
C VAL A 158 -5.82 4.84 15.97
N LEU A 159 -5.16 4.05 16.82
CA LEU A 159 -5.68 2.79 17.29
C LEU A 159 -6.21 2.98 18.71
N LYS A 160 -7.47 2.63 18.96
CA LYS A 160 -8.13 2.82 20.25
C LYS A 160 -8.60 1.50 20.84
N VAL A 161 -8.29 1.28 22.13
CA VAL A 161 -8.73 0.09 22.86
C VAL A 161 -10.15 0.28 23.36
N ASP A 162 -11.02 -0.69 23.10
CA ASP A 162 -12.33 -0.79 23.74
C ASP A 162 -12.19 -1.28 25.17
N LYS A 163 -12.30 -0.37 26.13
CA LYS A 163 -12.19 -0.71 27.59
C LYS A 163 -13.20 -1.75 28.03
N THR A 164 -14.36 -1.84 27.37
CA THR A 164 -15.38 -2.81 27.74
C THR A 164 -15.01 -4.24 27.39
N SER A 165 -14.05 -4.40 26.46
CA SER A 165 -13.52 -5.71 26.06
C SER A 165 -12.38 -6.21 26.96
N LEU A 166 -11.83 -5.34 27.81
CA LEU A 166 -10.73 -5.71 28.72
C LEU A 166 -11.18 -6.69 29.81
N PRO A 167 -10.27 -7.55 30.31
CA PRO A 167 -10.54 -8.35 31.50
C PRO A 167 -10.86 -7.49 32.71
N ARG A 168 -11.69 -7.99 33.62
CA ARG A 168 -12.00 -7.26 34.85
C ARG A 168 -10.77 -7.10 35.72
N GLY A 169 -10.63 -5.93 36.33
CA GLY A 169 -9.47 -5.61 37.18
C GLY A 169 -8.19 -5.39 36.38
N SER A 170 -8.32 -4.73 35.23
CA SER A 170 -7.20 -4.32 34.39
C SER A 170 -7.05 -2.80 34.31
N GLN A 171 -5.85 -2.36 34.03
CA GLN A 171 -5.51 -0.97 33.70
C GLN A 171 -4.61 -0.98 32.47
N LEU A 172 -4.88 -0.10 31.49
CA LEU A 172 -3.97 0.11 30.36
C LEU A 172 -2.76 0.92 30.82
N ILE A 173 -1.59 0.53 30.30
CA ILE A 173 -0.34 1.24 30.51
C ILE A 173 -0.02 2.04 29.26
N GLU A 174 0.48 3.26 29.44
CA GLU A 174 0.95 4.08 28.34
C GLU A 174 2.26 3.50 27.76
N THR A 175 2.22 3.07 26.50
CA THR A 175 3.38 2.49 25.80
C THR A 175 4.17 3.51 25.00
N SER A 176 3.69 4.74 24.88
CA SER A 176 4.30 5.82 24.10
C SER A 176 3.96 7.19 24.68
N ASN A 177 4.94 8.07 24.77
CA ASN A 177 4.76 9.48 25.16
C ASN A 177 3.97 10.31 24.12
N ARG A 178 3.64 9.75 22.97
CA ARG A 178 2.85 10.41 21.91
C ARG A 178 1.35 10.36 22.18
N ASN A 179 0.92 9.55 23.12
CA ASN A 179 -0.49 9.36 23.44
C ASN A 179 -1.07 10.46 24.35
N MET A 180 -0.29 11.48 24.70
CA MET A 180 -0.68 12.60 25.57
C MET A 180 -1.31 12.16 26.89
N GLY A 181 -0.82 11.05 27.46
CA GLY A 181 -1.35 10.46 28.69
C GLY A 181 -2.63 9.62 28.54
N ASP A 182 -3.12 9.40 27.31
CA ASP A 182 -4.25 8.50 27.07
C ASP A 182 -3.77 7.08 26.72
N ALA A 183 -3.62 6.23 27.72
CA ALA A 183 -3.22 4.83 27.53
C ALA A 183 -4.21 4.00 26.68
N ASN A 184 -5.40 4.54 26.35
CA ASN A 184 -6.37 3.84 25.51
C ASN A 184 -6.13 4.05 24.01
N SER A 185 -5.29 5.01 23.63
CA SER A 185 -5.05 5.40 22.25
C SER A 185 -3.58 5.25 21.90
N LEU A 186 -3.28 4.69 20.73
CA LEU A 186 -1.94 4.67 20.15
C LEU A 186 -1.97 5.48 18.84
N PHE A 187 -1.00 6.37 18.70
CA PHE A 187 -0.76 7.10 17.45
C PHE A 187 0.32 6.36 16.65
N LEU A 188 -0.07 5.86 15.48
CA LEU A 188 0.74 5.01 14.61
C LEU A 188 1.14 5.80 13.37
N ASP A 189 2.41 6.18 13.24
CA ASP A 189 2.94 6.81 12.01
C ASP A 189 3.37 5.73 11.05
N VAL A 190 2.45 5.30 10.23
CA VAL A 190 2.63 4.19 9.30
C VAL A 190 3.23 4.70 7.99
N LYS A 191 4.26 4.01 7.48
CA LYS A 191 4.94 4.32 6.22
C LYS A 191 4.55 3.33 5.12
N ASN A 192 4.87 3.70 3.88
CA ASN A 192 4.63 2.86 2.70
C ASN A 192 5.23 1.46 2.87
N GLY A 193 4.40 0.43 2.73
CA GLY A 193 4.83 -0.96 2.79
C GLY A 193 5.35 -1.43 4.16
N GLU A 194 5.16 -0.63 5.21
CA GLU A 194 5.65 -0.93 6.55
C GLU A 194 4.85 -2.04 7.22
N LEU A 195 5.55 -2.88 7.97
CA LEU A 195 4.98 -3.73 9.00
C LEU A 195 5.10 -3.00 10.34
N HIS A 196 4.06 -2.25 10.70
CA HIS A 196 4.03 -1.43 11.91
C HIS A 196 3.62 -2.26 13.12
N ARG A 197 4.32 -2.09 14.25
CA ARG A 197 4.02 -2.79 15.49
C ARG A 197 3.36 -1.84 16.49
N GLY A 198 2.20 -2.28 17.05
CA GLY A 198 1.49 -1.58 18.09
C GLY A 198 1.10 -2.54 19.22
N ASP A 199 1.87 -2.63 20.27
CA ASP A 199 1.56 -3.48 21.43
C ASP A 199 0.70 -2.75 22.45
N ILE A 200 -0.13 -3.49 23.17
CA ILE A 200 -1.05 -3.00 24.20
C ILE A 200 -0.64 -3.64 25.54
N ALA A 201 -0.06 -2.85 26.41
CA ALA A 201 0.30 -3.28 27.75
C ALA A 201 -0.88 -3.13 28.71
N ILE A 202 -1.23 -4.20 29.41
CA ILE A 202 -2.37 -4.27 30.31
C ILE A 202 -1.89 -4.71 31.69
N LYS A 203 -1.94 -3.81 32.66
CA LYS A 203 -1.58 -4.11 34.05
C LYS A 203 -2.68 -4.87 34.76
N PRO A 204 -2.39 -6.04 35.35
CA PRO A 204 -3.28 -6.72 36.24
C PRO A 204 -3.41 -5.95 37.58
N LEU A 205 -4.65 -5.62 37.98
CA LEU A 205 -4.91 -4.98 39.28
C LEU A 205 -5.45 -5.95 40.32
N SER A 206 -5.84 -7.16 39.89
CA SER A 206 -6.41 -8.17 40.79
C SER A 206 -6.22 -9.59 40.27
N GLU A 207 -6.32 -10.61 41.15
CA GLU A 207 -6.30 -12.01 40.74
C GLU A 207 -7.42 -12.38 39.74
N GLN A 208 -8.52 -11.62 39.76
CA GLN A 208 -9.64 -11.84 38.84
C GLN A 208 -9.23 -11.62 37.38
N PHE A 209 -8.28 -10.74 37.12
CA PHE A 209 -7.72 -10.51 35.78
C PHE A 209 -7.14 -11.80 35.20
N MET A 210 -6.23 -12.47 35.92
CA MET A 210 -5.60 -13.71 35.42
C MET A 210 -6.61 -14.83 35.21
N LYS A 211 -7.60 -14.96 36.10
CA LYS A 211 -8.70 -15.93 35.92
C LYS A 211 -9.54 -15.66 34.69
N ASP A 212 -9.79 -14.38 34.37
CA ASP A 212 -10.51 -13.98 33.15
C ASP A 212 -9.69 -14.29 31.88
N VAL A 213 -8.37 -14.00 31.89
CA VAL A 213 -7.45 -14.30 30.80
C VAL A 213 -7.40 -15.81 30.54
N GLU A 214 -7.19 -16.62 31.57
CA GLU A 214 -7.17 -18.08 31.45
C GLU A 214 -8.48 -18.65 30.89
N ARG A 215 -9.62 -18.10 31.34
CA ARG A 215 -10.93 -18.51 30.83
C ARG A 215 -11.06 -18.20 29.32
N ARG A 216 -10.57 -17.02 28.87
CA ARG A 216 -10.61 -16.61 27.44
C ARG A 216 -9.66 -17.42 26.57
N ILE A 217 -8.58 -17.95 27.12
CA ILE A 217 -7.65 -18.84 26.40
C ILE A 217 -8.29 -20.24 26.20
N LYS A 218 -9.10 -20.69 27.15
CA LYS A 218 -9.72 -22.04 27.13
C LYS A 218 -11.05 -22.11 26.37
N GLY A 219 -11.69 -20.98 26.15
CA GLY A 219 -13.04 -20.91 25.60
C GLY A 219 -13.19 -20.43 24.24
#